data_0d67b38422d3186d12f04fcd1c22c778
#
_entry.id   0d67b38422d3186d12f04fcd1c22c778
#
_cell.length_a   1.000
_cell.length_b   1.000
_cell.length_c   1.000
_cell.angle_alpha   90.00
_cell.angle_beta   90.00
_cell.angle_gamma   90.00
#
_symmetry.space_group_name_H-M   'P 1'
#
loop_
_entity.id
_entity.type
_entity.pdbx_description
1 polymer ?
#
loop_
_entity_poly.entity_id
_entity_poly.type
_entity_poly.pdbx_seq_one_letter_code
_entity_poly.pdbx_strand_id
1 'polypeptide(L)'
;MSHARRQRPNGSAARSRSAAARATPGAGRHRSIVELYRGWLISGIVAVVAVAVIAILVLKFGPSNSGKDAAAGAQPADPGLVATITGVPAATFDSVGVGSAANLPRALPSTASALQKDGKPELLYIGAEYCPYCAAQRWALMVALSRFGSFSNLHTTRSAANDAYPNTPTFTFYNAQYASQYLAFVAVEQTTNQPKGNGGYTSLQSLDADQQGLLGQYDRPPYTDSVGGIPFTDYGGKYVHVGAMYDPGLLAGKDWNQIATLLTDPASAQAKAILGSANLVSATICRMTGGQPGNVCQSAGVQAAAAKSGG
;
A
#
# COMPACT_ATOMS: atom_id res chain seq x y z
N MET A 1 33.25 64.85 17.09
CA MET A 1 32.38 65.88 17.63
C MET A 1 31.26 65.18 18.39
N SER A 2 31.43 65.11 19.65
CA SER A 2 30.84 65.91 20.75
C SER A 2 29.51 65.29 21.18
N HIS A 3 29.59 64.76 22.27
CA HIS A 3 29.26 65.01 23.70
C HIS A 3 27.89 64.41 24.06
N ALA A 4 27.85 63.54 25.00
CA ALA A 4 27.99 63.63 26.47
C ALA A 4 26.59 63.76 27.13
N ARG A 5 26.31 62.98 28.06
CA ARG A 5 26.54 62.94 29.48
C ARG A 5 25.24 62.77 30.29
N ARG A 6 25.27 61.73 31.17
CA ARG A 6 24.94 61.80 32.62
C ARG A 6 23.48 62.11 33.01
N GLN A 7 22.89 61.51 34.03
CA GLN A 7 23.31 61.25 35.42
C GLN A 7 22.31 60.36 36.15
N ARG A 8 22.84 59.51 37.04
CA ARG A 8 22.10 59.02 38.23
C ARG A 8 22.06 60.16 39.26
N PRO A 9 21.22 60.13 40.33
CA PRO A 9 21.59 59.35 41.50
C PRO A 9 20.42 58.85 42.43
N ASN A 10 20.78 57.89 43.23
CA ASN A 10 20.62 57.75 44.71
C ASN A 10 19.24 58.04 45.30
N GLY A 11 18.74 57.30 46.20
CA GLY A 11 19.21 56.50 47.31
C GLY A 11 18.03 56.41 48.28
N SER A 12 17.88 55.44 49.04
CA SER A 12 18.05 55.53 50.51
C SER A 12 17.45 54.31 51.19
N ALA A 13 18.20 53.77 52.06
CA ALA A 13 17.93 52.66 52.95
C ALA A 13 16.94 53.07 54.06
N ALA A 14 16.11 52.11 54.48
CA ALA A 14 15.61 52.11 55.86
C ALA A 14 15.47 50.69 56.39
N ARG A 15 16.04 50.50 57.51
CA ARG A 15 16.24 49.28 58.33
C ARG A 15 14.96 48.85 59.03
N SER A 16 14.93 47.54 59.27
CA SER A 16 14.59 46.81 60.50
C SER A 16 13.14 46.74 60.93
N ARG A 17 12.65 45.50 61.12
CA ARG A 17 12.49 44.90 62.47
C ARG A 17 11.99 43.47 62.39
N SER A 18 12.73 42.61 63.09
CA SER A 18 12.34 41.29 63.46
C SER A 18 11.00 41.21 64.19
N ALA A 19 10.17 40.29 63.79
CA ALA A 19 9.10 39.79 64.64
C ALA A 19 9.06 38.26 64.49
N ALA A 20 9.46 37.57 65.52
CA ALA A 20 9.29 36.15 65.69
C ALA A 20 7.79 35.82 65.76
N ALA A 21 7.32 34.94 64.90
CA ALA A 21 5.99 34.38 64.98
C ALA A 21 6.10 32.87 65.09
N ARG A 22 5.50 32.41 66.17
CA ARG A 22 5.33 31.05 66.68
C ARG A 22 5.04 30.01 65.59
N ALA A 23 5.73 28.90 65.75
CA ALA A 23 5.37 27.63 65.11
C ALA A 23 4.02 27.13 65.60
N THR A 24 3.11 26.92 64.69
CA THR A 24 1.89 26.12 64.91
C THR A 24 2.15 24.67 64.41
N PRO A 25 1.70 23.65 65.11
CA PRO A 25 1.93 22.26 64.70
C PRO A 25 1.11 21.94 63.47
N GLY A 26 1.79 21.36 62.43
CA GLY A 26 1.20 20.96 61.19
C GLY A 26 0.09 19.91 61.42
N ALA A 27 -1.08 20.21 60.93
CA ALA A 27 -2.17 19.23 60.77
C ALA A 27 -1.72 18.18 59.72
N GLY A 28 -1.48 16.97 60.11
CA GLY A 28 -1.28 15.85 59.26
C GLY A 28 -2.47 15.70 58.30
N ARG A 29 -2.22 15.93 56.99
CA ARG A 29 -3.19 15.57 55.97
C ARG A 29 -3.28 14.03 55.94
N HIS A 30 -4.31 13.49 56.54
CA HIS A 30 -4.76 12.13 56.27
C HIS A 30 -5.13 12.07 54.77
N ARG A 31 -4.23 11.54 53.92
CA ARG A 31 -4.62 11.13 52.57
C ARG A 31 -5.68 10.04 52.74
N SER A 32 -6.88 10.32 52.23
CA SER A 32 -7.96 9.35 52.28
C SER A 32 -7.57 8.11 51.49
N ILE A 33 -7.88 6.95 52.01
CA ILE A 33 -7.67 5.64 51.38
C ILE A 33 -8.23 5.63 49.95
N VAL A 34 -9.25 6.43 49.67
CA VAL A 34 -9.86 6.63 48.34
C VAL A 34 -8.90 7.22 47.30
N GLU A 35 -7.96 8.12 47.70
CA GLU A 35 -6.97 8.65 46.72
C GLU A 35 -5.91 7.63 46.34
N LEU A 36 -5.56 6.72 47.24
CA LEU A 36 -4.60 5.62 46.93
C LEU A 36 -5.20 4.59 45.97
N TYR A 37 -6.49 4.28 46.10
CA TYR A 37 -7.17 3.32 45.21
C TYR A 37 -7.59 3.92 43.85
N ARG A 38 -7.74 5.24 43.77
CA ARG A 38 -8.14 5.92 42.52
C ARG A 38 -7.12 5.74 41.38
N GLY A 39 -5.82 5.78 41.69
CA GLY A 39 -4.75 5.49 40.75
C GLY A 39 -4.77 4.04 40.24
N TRP A 40 -5.00 3.10 41.15
CA TRP A 40 -5.09 1.66 40.83
C TRP A 40 -6.35 1.30 40.02
N LEU A 41 -7.47 1.92 40.32
CA LEU A 41 -8.73 1.71 39.60
C LEU A 41 -8.65 2.26 38.18
N ILE A 42 -8.04 3.44 37.98
CA ILE A 42 -7.86 4.02 36.64
C ILE A 42 -6.87 3.18 35.80
N SER A 43 -5.77 2.72 36.41
CA SER A 43 -4.81 1.84 35.72
C SER A 43 -5.42 0.48 35.39
N GLY A 44 -6.27 -0.08 36.26
CA GLY A 44 -7.00 -1.32 36.03
C GLY A 44 -8.01 -1.20 34.86
N ILE A 45 -8.76 -0.09 34.81
CA ILE A 45 -9.74 0.15 33.74
C ILE A 45 -9.03 0.34 32.41
N VAL A 46 -7.93 1.10 32.36
CA VAL A 46 -7.13 1.28 31.13
C VAL A 46 -6.56 -0.04 30.65
N ALA A 47 -6.06 -0.89 31.55
CA ALA A 47 -5.56 -2.22 31.18
C ALA A 47 -6.68 -3.13 30.63
N VAL A 48 -7.85 -3.13 31.24
CA VAL A 48 -9.01 -3.92 30.75
C VAL A 48 -9.51 -3.42 29.41
N VAL A 49 -9.58 -2.09 29.21
CA VAL A 49 -9.96 -1.52 27.92
C VAL A 49 -8.92 -1.84 26.86
N ALA A 50 -7.63 -1.75 27.17
CA ALA A 50 -6.56 -2.12 26.22
C ALA A 50 -6.62 -3.60 25.84
N VAL A 51 -6.85 -4.50 26.80
CA VAL A 51 -7.02 -5.94 26.54
C VAL A 51 -8.30 -6.19 25.72
N ALA A 52 -9.40 -5.50 26.00
CA ALA A 52 -10.64 -5.62 25.22
C ALA A 52 -10.45 -5.11 23.79
N VAL A 53 -9.76 -3.99 23.60
CA VAL A 53 -9.44 -3.46 22.25
C VAL A 53 -8.52 -4.41 21.50
N ILE A 54 -7.49 -4.95 22.15
CA ILE A 54 -6.60 -5.96 21.55
C ILE A 54 -7.40 -7.23 21.22
N ALA A 55 -8.27 -7.70 22.11
CA ALA A 55 -9.12 -8.86 21.86
C ALA A 55 -10.09 -8.61 20.68
N ILE A 56 -10.69 -7.42 20.57
CA ILE A 56 -11.55 -7.05 19.45
C ILE A 56 -10.74 -6.94 18.15
N LEU A 57 -9.52 -6.40 18.20
CA LEU A 57 -8.62 -6.36 17.05
C LEU A 57 -8.18 -7.78 16.65
N VAL A 58 -7.86 -8.65 17.59
CA VAL A 58 -7.52 -10.06 17.31
C VAL A 58 -8.74 -10.84 16.81
N LEU A 59 -9.96 -10.57 17.30
CA LEU A 59 -11.18 -11.21 16.81
C LEU A 59 -11.65 -10.67 15.45
N LYS A 60 -11.38 -9.39 15.14
CA LYS A 60 -11.72 -8.80 13.83
C LYS A 60 -10.59 -8.88 12.81
N PHE A 61 -9.33 -8.91 13.25
CA PHE A 61 -8.13 -8.87 12.42
C PHE A 61 -7.10 -9.94 12.82
N GLY A 62 -7.45 -10.85 13.72
CA GLY A 62 -6.63 -12.02 14.03
C GLY A 62 -6.48 -12.90 12.78
N PRO A 63 -5.44 -13.74 12.71
CA PRO A 63 -5.29 -14.65 11.60
C PRO A 63 -6.57 -15.48 11.47
N SER A 64 -7.33 -15.19 10.42
CA SER A 64 -8.43 -16.04 10.02
C SER A 64 -7.84 -17.43 9.83
N ASN A 65 -8.41 -18.41 10.51
CA ASN A 65 -8.06 -19.83 10.33
C ASN A 65 -8.55 -20.30 8.94
N SER A 66 -8.19 -19.55 7.90
CA SER A 66 -8.44 -19.83 6.48
C SER A 66 -7.41 -20.81 5.92
N GLY A 67 -6.95 -21.76 6.74
CA GLY A 67 -6.01 -22.78 6.32
C GLY A 67 -6.58 -23.82 5.33
N LYS A 68 -7.80 -23.61 4.79
CA LYS A 68 -8.41 -24.53 3.84
C LYS A 68 -8.61 -23.97 2.42
N ASP A 69 -8.42 -22.66 2.21
CA ASP A 69 -8.68 -22.00 0.93
C ASP A 69 -7.45 -21.29 0.35
N ALA A 70 -6.24 -21.61 0.81
CA ALA A 70 -5.04 -21.17 0.11
C ALA A 70 -5.02 -21.85 -1.26
N ALA A 71 -4.85 -21.08 -2.33
CA ALA A 71 -4.59 -21.62 -3.66
C ALA A 71 -3.46 -22.66 -3.56
N ALA A 72 -3.63 -23.81 -4.17
CA ALA A 72 -2.67 -24.91 -4.03
C ALA A 72 -1.26 -24.43 -4.41
N GLY A 73 -0.33 -24.45 -3.46
CA GLY A 73 1.05 -23.95 -3.62
C GLY A 73 1.31 -22.52 -3.18
N ALA A 74 0.30 -21.72 -2.82
CA ALA A 74 0.52 -20.40 -2.23
C ALA A 74 0.97 -20.52 -0.76
N GLN A 75 1.93 -19.69 -0.37
CA GLN A 75 2.47 -19.65 0.99
C GLN A 75 2.34 -18.22 1.56
N PRO A 76 2.10 -18.06 2.87
CA PRO A 76 2.15 -16.73 3.48
C PRO A 76 3.44 -16.00 3.09
N ALA A 77 3.32 -14.77 2.65
CA ALA A 77 4.48 -13.97 2.29
C ALA A 77 5.33 -13.69 3.53
N ASP A 78 6.64 -13.90 3.41
CA ASP A 78 7.57 -13.59 4.49
C ASP A 78 7.51 -12.10 4.85
N PRO A 79 7.36 -11.72 6.13
CA PRO A 79 7.27 -10.33 6.54
C PRO A 79 8.50 -9.49 6.16
N GLY A 80 9.70 -10.07 6.17
CA GLY A 80 10.92 -9.40 5.75
C GLY A 80 10.93 -9.11 4.24
N LEU A 81 10.43 -10.04 3.43
CA LEU A 81 10.22 -9.82 2.00
C LEU A 81 9.25 -8.67 1.75
N VAL A 82 8.10 -8.68 2.42
CA VAL A 82 7.10 -7.59 2.29
C VAL A 82 7.70 -6.26 2.72
N ALA A 83 8.40 -6.21 3.86
CA ALA A 83 9.06 -5.00 4.35
C ALA A 83 10.11 -4.47 3.36
N THR A 84 10.90 -5.34 2.74
CA THR A 84 11.89 -4.92 1.73
C THR A 84 11.21 -4.26 0.53
N ILE A 85 10.13 -4.84 0.02
CA ILE A 85 9.42 -4.34 -1.16
C ILE A 85 8.70 -3.02 -0.86
N THR A 86 8.01 -2.95 0.28
CA THR A 86 7.26 -1.75 0.68
C THR A 86 8.15 -0.64 1.22
N GLY A 87 9.38 -0.99 1.65
CA GLY A 87 10.39 -0.07 2.16
C GLY A 87 11.33 0.51 1.10
N VAL A 88 11.11 0.26 -0.20
CA VAL A 88 11.94 0.86 -1.26
C VAL A 88 11.89 2.39 -1.12
N PRO A 89 13.05 3.07 -1.00
CA PRO A 89 13.09 4.51 -0.77
C PRO A 89 12.45 5.32 -1.92
N ALA A 90 11.78 6.42 -1.59
CA ALA A 90 11.18 7.32 -2.59
C ALA A 90 12.21 7.79 -3.63
N ALA A 91 13.45 8.08 -3.20
CA ALA A 91 14.55 8.48 -4.09
C ALA A 91 14.89 7.41 -5.15
N THR A 92 14.70 6.12 -4.85
CA THR A 92 14.91 5.04 -5.83
C THR A 92 13.86 5.10 -6.94
N PHE A 93 12.59 5.34 -6.59
CA PHE A 93 11.51 5.55 -7.58
C PHE A 93 11.78 6.78 -8.44
N ASP A 94 12.26 7.86 -7.83
CA ASP A 94 12.57 9.10 -8.54
C ASP A 94 13.75 8.91 -9.51
N SER A 95 14.79 8.19 -9.08
CA SER A 95 15.96 7.86 -9.92
C SER A 95 15.59 6.95 -11.09
N VAL A 96 14.66 6.02 -10.90
CA VAL A 96 14.18 5.13 -11.97
C VAL A 96 13.26 5.88 -12.96
N GLY A 97 12.42 6.79 -12.46
CA GLY A 97 11.41 7.46 -13.29
C GLY A 97 10.49 6.45 -13.96
N VAL A 98 10.38 6.50 -15.29
CA VAL A 98 9.60 5.54 -16.09
C VAL A 98 10.37 4.22 -16.35
N GLY A 99 11.69 4.26 -16.21
CA GLY A 99 12.56 3.11 -16.44
C GLY A 99 12.34 2.47 -17.83
N SER A 100 12.19 1.14 -17.83
CA SER A 100 11.89 0.36 -19.03
C SER A 100 10.40 -0.01 -19.17
N ALA A 101 9.52 0.61 -18.38
CA ALA A 101 8.08 0.33 -18.43
C ALA A 101 7.49 0.73 -19.80
N ALA A 102 6.69 -0.16 -20.34
CA ALA A 102 5.96 -0.03 -21.59
C ALA A 102 4.47 -0.34 -21.38
N ASN A 103 3.69 -0.43 -22.44
CA ASN A 103 2.27 -0.80 -22.39
C ASN A 103 1.48 0.05 -21.38
N LEU A 104 1.30 1.32 -21.72
CA LEU A 104 0.70 2.35 -20.87
C LEU A 104 -0.82 2.13 -20.69
N PRO A 105 -1.40 2.52 -19.54
CA PRO A 105 -2.86 2.59 -19.40
C PRO A 105 -3.46 3.51 -20.44
N ARG A 106 -4.58 3.10 -21.03
CA ARG A 106 -5.33 3.86 -22.04
C ARG A 106 -6.56 4.52 -21.41
N ALA A 107 -6.81 5.76 -21.78
CA ALA A 107 -7.96 6.50 -21.28
C ALA A 107 -9.26 5.90 -21.82
N LEU A 108 -10.26 5.81 -20.94
CA LEU A 108 -11.64 5.52 -21.31
C LEU A 108 -12.37 6.80 -21.74
N PRO A 109 -13.49 6.71 -22.45
CA PRO A 109 -14.31 7.86 -22.79
C PRO A 109 -14.75 8.61 -21.53
N SER A 110 -14.89 9.92 -21.60
CA SER A 110 -15.41 10.74 -20.49
C SER A 110 -16.83 10.36 -20.05
N THR A 111 -17.56 9.62 -20.89
CA THR A 111 -18.88 9.05 -20.61
C THR A 111 -18.84 7.72 -19.87
N ALA A 112 -17.66 7.13 -19.67
CA ALA A 112 -17.52 5.90 -18.90
C ALA A 112 -17.94 6.13 -17.44
N SER A 113 -18.66 5.17 -16.89
CA SER A 113 -19.12 5.23 -15.50
C SER A 113 -17.92 5.18 -14.54
N ALA A 114 -17.95 6.01 -13.52
CA ALA A 114 -16.93 5.96 -12.47
C ALA A 114 -17.04 4.62 -11.72
N LEU A 115 -15.91 3.92 -11.61
CA LEU A 115 -15.82 2.71 -10.81
C LEU A 115 -15.44 3.08 -9.38
N GLN A 116 -16.32 2.76 -8.43
CA GLN A 116 -16.19 3.14 -7.03
C GLN A 116 -16.61 2.00 -6.09
N LYS A 117 -15.95 1.93 -4.93
CA LYS A 117 -16.32 1.04 -3.83
C LYS A 117 -16.16 1.76 -2.50
N ASP A 118 -17.16 1.65 -1.64
CA ASP A 118 -17.19 2.27 -0.31
C ASP A 118 -16.89 3.79 -0.34
N GLY A 119 -17.40 4.50 -1.36
CA GLY A 119 -17.22 5.93 -1.55
C GLY A 119 -15.82 6.34 -2.03
N LYS A 120 -14.98 5.40 -2.40
CA LYS A 120 -13.61 5.64 -2.93
C LYS A 120 -13.52 5.20 -4.39
N PRO A 121 -12.65 5.85 -5.19
CA PRO A 121 -12.34 5.31 -6.50
C PRO A 121 -11.75 3.90 -6.36
N GLU A 122 -12.21 2.98 -7.20
CA GLU A 122 -11.78 1.58 -7.17
C GLU A 122 -10.72 1.32 -8.23
N LEU A 123 -9.66 0.62 -7.84
CA LEU A 123 -8.75 -0.06 -8.75
C LEU A 123 -9.17 -1.52 -8.79
N LEU A 124 -9.66 -1.97 -9.94
CA LEU A 124 -10.05 -3.36 -10.18
C LEU A 124 -8.93 -4.07 -10.94
N TYR A 125 -8.49 -5.20 -10.41
CA TYR A 125 -7.56 -6.13 -11.06
C TYR A 125 -8.28 -7.46 -11.33
N ILE A 126 -8.19 -7.93 -12.57
CA ILE A 126 -8.68 -9.27 -12.95
C ILE A 126 -7.51 -10.03 -13.57
N GLY A 127 -7.19 -11.18 -12.99
CA GLY A 127 -6.09 -12.00 -13.44
C GLY A 127 -6.29 -13.47 -13.11
N ALA A 128 -5.19 -14.22 -13.18
CA ALA A 128 -5.15 -15.62 -12.80
C ALA A 128 -3.74 -15.99 -12.31
N GLU A 129 -3.65 -16.88 -11.34
CA GLU A 129 -2.35 -17.26 -10.77
C GLU A 129 -1.42 -17.95 -11.77
N TYR A 130 -1.98 -18.72 -12.73
CA TYR A 130 -1.18 -19.41 -13.73
C TYR A 130 -0.41 -18.48 -14.65
N CYS A 131 -0.94 -17.27 -14.92
CA CYS A 131 -0.49 -16.39 -15.97
C CYS A 131 0.83 -15.66 -15.61
N PRO A 132 1.90 -15.78 -16.41
CA PRO A 132 3.17 -15.13 -16.13
C PRO A 132 3.13 -13.62 -16.32
N TYR A 133 2.29 -13.08 -17.20
CA TYR A 133 2.07 -11.65 -17.35
C TYR A 133 1.34 -11.08 -16.13
N CYS A 134 0.38 -11.83 -15.56
CA CYS A 134 -0.23 -11.51 -14.28
C CYS A 134 0.81 -11.52 -13.17
N ALA A 135 1.71 -12.50 -13.17
CA ALA A 135 2.80 -12.60 -12.21
C ALA A 135 3.70 -11.34 -12.22
N ALA A 136 4.09 -10.88 -13.40
CA ALA A 136 4.87 -9.66 -13.56
C ALA A 136 4.10 -8.42 -13.10
N GLN A 137 2.85 -8.27 -13.53
CA GLN A 137 2.05 -7.09 -13.18
C GLN A 137 1.75 -6.98 -11.68
N ARG A 138 1.60 -8.11 -10.96
CA ARG A 138 1.40 -8.10 -9.50
C ARG A 138 2.56 -7.46 -8.75
N TRP A 139 3.80 -7.62 -9.20
CA TRP A 139 4.94 -6.90 -8.62
C TRP A 139 4.78 -5.39 -8.73
N ALA A 140 4.45 -4.89 -9.92
CA ALA A 140 4.25 -3.47 -10.14
C ALA A 140 3.07 -2.91 -9.32
N LEU A 141 1.95 -3.64 -9.28
CA LEU A 141 0.76 -3.26 -8.51
C LEU A 141 1.03 -3.28 -7.00
N MET A 142 1.67 -4.34 -6.48
CA MET A 142 2.01 -4.44 -5.07
C MET A 142 2.90 -3.28 -4.62
N VAL A 143 3.95 -2.98 -5.37
CA VAL A 143 4.86 -1.87 -5.09
C VAL A 143 4.13 -0.51 -5.19
N ALA A 144 3.34 -0.30 -6.23
CA ALA A 144 2.59 0.95 -6.40
C ALA A 144 1.57 1.15 -5.28
N LEU A 145 0.71 0.16 -5.03
CA LEU A 145 -0.37 0.23 -4.03
C LEU A 145 0.17 0.41 -2.61
N SER A 146 1.35 -0.14 -2.30
CA SER A 146 2.00 0.07 -1.00
C SER A 146 2.33 1.54 -0.70
N ARG A 147 2.35 2.41 -1.71
CA ARG A 147 2.54 3.85 -1.55
C ARG A 147 1.25 4.59 -1.17
N PHE A 148 0.09 3.96 -1.36
CA PHE A 148 -1.24 4.52 -1.10
C PHE A 148 -1.98 3.85 0.07
N GLY A 149 -1.45 2.72 0.55
CA GLY A 149 -2.07 1.94 1.61
C GLY A 149 -1.19 0.76 2.03
N SER A 150 -1.80 -0.24 2.64
CA SER A 150 -1.09 -1.41 3.13
C SER A 150 -1.82 -2.70 2.80
N PHE A 151 -1.04 -3.74 2.51
CA PHE A 151 -1.54 -5.11 2.36
C PHE A 151 -1.43 -5.88 3.68
N SER A 152 -2.39 -6.77 3.90
CA SER A 152 -2.32 -7.83 4.91
C SER A 152 -2.77 -9.15 4.28
N ASN A 153 -2.41 -10.26 4.92
CA ASN A 153 -2.69 -11.61 4.43
C ASN A 153 -2.20 -11.88 2.98
N LEU A 154 -1.07 -11.29 2.62
CA LEU A 154 -0.47 -11.50 1.31
C LEU A 154 0.21 -12.87 1.24
N HIS A 155 0.07 -13.57 0.12
CA HIS A 155 0.72 -14.85 -0.12
C HIS A 155 1.63 -14.78 -1.35
N THR A 156 2.72 -15.54 -1.32
CA THR A 156 3.59 -15.78 -2.47
C THR A 156 3.11 -16.99 -3.26
N THR A 157 3.25 -16.93 -4.58
CA THR A 157 2.96 -18.04 -5.51
C THR A 157 3.88 -17.96 -6.71
N ARG A 158 3.70 -18.84 -7.69
CA ARG A 158 4.39 -18.81 -8.98
C ARG A 158 3.39 -18.94 -10.11
N SER A 159 3.73 -18.45 -11.31
CA SER A 159 2.97 -18.79 -12.52
C SER A 159 3.06 -20.28 -12.82
N ALA A 160 2.25 -20.75 -13.77
CA ALA A 160 2.26 -22.16 -14.16
C ALA A 160 3.62 -22.61 -14.70
N ALA A 161 3.95 -23.88 -14.48
CA ALA A 161 5.21 -24.46 -14.92
C ALA A 161 5.25 -24.74 -16.44
N ASN A 162 4.10 -24.71 -17.11
CA ASN A 162 3.94 -25.06 -18.53
C ASN A 162 3.50 -23.87 -19.40
N ASP A 163 3.73 -22.62 -18.94
CA ASP A 163 3.43 -21.41 -19.69
C ASP A 163 4.70 -20.77 -20.28
N ALA A 164 4.54 -19.69 -21.04
CA ALA A 164 5.60 -19.00 -21.78
C ALA A 164 6.79 -18.56 -20.89
N TYR A 165 6.52 -18.17 -19.65
CA TYR A 165 7.54 -17.86 -18.63
C TYR A 165 7.26 -18.72 -17.39
N PRO A 166 7.77 -19.96 -17.39
CA PRO A 166 7.40 -20.96 -16.40
C PRO A 166 7.88 -20.59 -15.00
N ASN A 167 7.05 -20.88 -14.01
CA ASN A 167 7.37 -20.69 -12.59
C ASN A 167 7.82 -19.28 -12.20
N THR A 168 7.29 -18.24 -12.86
CA THR A 168 7.58 -16.83 -12.52
C THR A 168 7.17 -16.56 -11.07
N PRO A 169 8.11 -16.17 -10.19
CA PRO A 169 7.79 -15.87 -8.79
C PRO A 169 6.94 -14.60 -8.69
N THR A 170 5.90 -14.66 -7.88
CA THR A 170 4.95 -13.56 -7.72
C THR A 170 4.20 -13.66 -6.39
N PHE A 171 3.23 -12.77 -6.20
CA PHE A 171 2.22 -12.82 -5.15
C PHE A 171 0.89 -13.30 -5.73
N THR A 172 -0.06 -13.68 -4.87
CA THR A 172 -1.46 -13.78 -5.23
C THR A 172 -2.24 -12.73 -4.44
N PHE A 173 -3.22 -12.12 -5.09
CA PHE A 173 -4.16 -11.22 -4.44
C PHE A 173 -5.40 -11.96 -3.90
N TYR A 174 -5.48 -13.28 -4.13
CA TYR A 174 -6.52 -14.10 -3.55
C TYR A 174 -6.45 -14.06 -2.01
N ASN A 175 -7.56 -13.70 -1.39
CA ASN A 175 -7.66 -13.47 0.06
C ASN A 175 -6.72 -12.40 0.65
N ALA A 176 -5.94 -11.70 -0.17
CA ALA A 176 -5.20 -10.54 0.30
C ALA A 176 -6.17 -9.41 0.69
N GLN A 177 -5.84 -8.69 1.75
CA GLN A 177 -6.60 -7.52 2.19
C GLN A 177 -5.80 -6.26 1.91
N TYR A 178 -6.48 -5.21 1.49
CA TYR A 178 -5.87 -3.91 1.26
C TYR A 178 -6.62 -2.82 2.00
N ALA A 179 -5.89 -1.97 2.72
CA ALA A 179 -6.43 -0.85 3.45
C ALA A 179 -5.83 0.47 2.94
N SER A 180 -6.68 1.40 2.51
CA SER A 180 -6.27 2.73 2.07
C SER A 180 -7.37 3.75 2.36
N GLN A 181 -6.97 4.99 2.66
CA GLN A 181 -7.91 6.11 2.75
C GLN A 181 -8.20 6.75 1.39
N TYR A 182 -7.43 6.43 0.35
CA TYR A 182 -7.47 7.10 -0.96
C TYR A 182 -8.23 6.33 -2.03
N LEU A 183 -8.15 5.00 -2.01
CA LEU A 183 -8.78 4.14 -3.01
C LEU A 183 -9.21 2.81 -2.40
N ALA A 184 -10.14 2.13 -3.07
CA ALA A 184 -10.42 0.72 -2.86
C ALA A 184 -9.61 -0.11 -3.87
N PHE A 185 -9.09 -1.26 -3.45
CA PHE A 185 -8.48 -2.25 -4.34
C PHE A 185 -9.31 -3.52 -4.32
N VAL A 186 -9.78 -3.92 -5.49
CA VAL A 186 -10.52 -5.16 -5.72
C VAL A 186 -9.71 -6.03 -6.67
N ALA A 187 -9.48 -7.27 -6.29
CA ALA A 187 -8.74 -8.21 -7.11
C ALA A 187 -9.54 -9.51 -7.28
N VAL A 188 -9.56 -10.03 -8.50
CA VAL A 188 -10.16 -11.32 -8.85
C VAL A 188 -9.08 -12.19 -9.49
N GLU A 189 -8.72 -13.26 -8.81
CA GLU A 189 -7.86 -14.34 -9.34
C GLU A 189 -8.75 -15.45 -9.83
N GLN A 190 -8.99 -15.53 -11.14
CA GLN A 190 -10.02 -16.41 -11.72
C GLN A 190 -9.68 -17.88 -11.57
N THR A 191 -8.38 -18.23 -11.64
CA THR A 191 -7.91 -19.62 -11.55
C THR A 191 -6.61 -19.70 -10.77
N THR A 192 -6.33 -20.88 -10.23
CA THR A 192 -5.04 -21.22 -9.65
C THR A 192 -3.99 -21.44 -10.75
N ASN A 193 -2.75 -21.78 -10.35
CA ASN A 193 -1.69 -22.26 -11.20
C ASN A 193 -1.66 -23.81 -11.35
N GLN A 194 -2.68 -24.52 -10.84
CA GLN A 194 -2.76 -25.98 -10.87
C GLN A 194 -3.54 -26.44 -12.10
N PRO A 195 -2.88 -27.20 -13.02
CA PRO A 195 -3.55 -27.72 -14.20
C PRO A 195 -4.67 -28.72 -13.84
N LYS A 196 -5.74 -28.70 -14.60
CA LYS A 196 -6.77 -29.76 -14.59
C LYS A 196 -6.39 -30.87 -15.59
N GLY A 197 -6.76 -32.11 -15.27
CA GLY A 197 -6.49 -33.24 -16.16
C GLY A 197 -7.19 -33.16 -17.53
N ASN A 198 -8.23 -32.31 -17.66
CA ASN A 198 -8.99 -32.09 -18.89
C ASN A 198 -8.65 -30.77 -19.60
N GLY A 199 -7.53 -30.18 -19.27
CA GLY A 199 -7.09 -28.87 -19.77
C GLY A 199 -7.52 -27.67 -18.90
N GLY A 200 -6.79 -26.56 -19.04
CA GLY A 200 -6.97 -25.35 -18.23
C GLY A 200 -6.50 -25.53 -16.79
N TYR A 201 -6.96 -24.63 -15.91
CA TYR A 201 -6.54 -24.53 -14.51
C TYR A 201 -7.73 -24.61 -13.55
N THR A 202 -7.47 -24.99 -12.30
CA THR A 202 -8.51 -25.06 -11.27
C THR A 202 -9.10 -23.66 -11.02
N SER A 203 -10.43 -23.55 -11.04
CA SER A 203 -11.13 -22.30 -10.79
C SER A 203 -10.90 -21.84 -9.34
N LEU A 204 -10.78 -20.53 -9.14
CA LEU A 204 -10.53 -19.91 -7.84
C LEU A 204 -11.62 -18.89 -7.49
N GLN A 205 -11.80 -17.84 -8.29
CA GLN A 205 -12.85 -16.84 -8.12
C GLN A 205 -13.62 -16.65 -9.43
N SER A 206 -14.89 -16.32 -9.30
CA SER A 206 -15.75 -15.96 -10.44
C SER A 206 -15.95 -14.45 -10.48
N LEU A 207 -16.02 -13.91 -11.68
CA LEU A 207 -16.42 -12.53 -11.92
C LEU A 207 -17.91 -12.35 -11.61
N ASP A 208 -18.28 -11.24 -11.00
CA ASP A 208 -19.66 -10.81 -10.92
C ASP A 208 -20.13 -10.21 -12.27
N ALA A 209 -21.41 -9.84 -12.34
CA ALA A 209 -22.04 -9.33 -13.57
C ALA A 209 -21.42 -7.99 -14.02
N ASP A 210 -21.09 -7.11 -13.08
CA ASP A 210 -20.51 -5.79 -13.37
C ASP A 210 -19.07 -5.95 -13.90
N GLN A 211 -18.26 -6.80 -13.28
CA GLN A 211 -16.91 -7.12 -13.73
C GLN A 211 -16.91 -7.78 -15.12
N GLN A 212 -17.86 -8.69 -15.40
CA GLN A 212 -18.04 -9.26 -16.74
C GLN A 212 -18.43 -8.20 -17.75
N GLY A 213 -19.31 -7.26 -17.38
CA GLY A 213 -19.70 -6.13 -18.21
C GLY A 213 -18.52 -5.22 -18.56
N LEU A 214 -17.67 -4.90 -17.58
CA LEU A 214 -16.45 -4.10 -17.79
C LEU A 214 -15.48 -4.77 -18.77
N LEU A 215 -15.21 -6.07 -18.61
CA LEU A 215 -14.40 -6.82 -19.57
C LEU A 215 -15.01 -6.82 -20.96
N GLY A 216 -16.30 -7.12 -21.08
CA GLY A 216 -17.00 -7.13 -22.37
C GLY A 216 -16.95 -5.79 -23.10
N GLN A 217 -16.92 -4.69 -22.36
CA GLN A 217 -16.90 -3.34 -22.90
C GLN A 217 -15.50 -2.81 -23.20
N TYR A 218 -14.52 -3.06 -22.32
CA TYR A 218 -13.23 -2.37 -22.33
C TYR A 218 -12.01 -3.28 -22.57
N ASP A 219 -12.12 -4.60 -22.42
CA ASP A 219 -11.03 -5.53 -22.77
C ASP A 219 -11.09 -5.89 -24.26
N ARG A 220 -11.01 -4.87 -25.08
CA ARG A 220 -11.09 -4.96 -26.55
C ARG A 220 -10.61 -3.67 -27.23
N PRO A 221 -10.23 -3.70 -28.52
CA PRO A 221 -9.98 -2.47 -29.28
C PRO A 221 -11.18 -1.50 -29.22
N PRO A 222 -10.95 -0.19 -29.11
CA PRO A 222 -9.64 0.50 -29.18
C PRO A 222 -8.93 0.62 -27.82
N TYR A 223 -9.48 0.09 -26.75
CA TYR A 223 -8.95 0.25 -25.37
C TYR A 223 -7.78 -0.69 -25.09
N THR A 224 -7.77 -1.86 -25.73
CA THR A 224 -6.69 -2.85 -25.64
C THR A 224 -6.30 -3.32 -27.04
N ASP A 225 -5.19 -4.04 -27.17
CA ASP A 225 -4.71 -4.51 -28.50
C ASP A 225 -5.43 -5.79 -28.94
N SER A 226 -6.04 -6.53 -28.00
CA SER A 226 -6.75 -7.79 -28.26
C SER A 226 -7.96 -7.90 -27.35
N VAL A 227 -8.75 -8.93 -27.55
CA VAL A 227 -9.92 -9.25 -26.72
C VAL A 227 -9.56 -10.33 -25.71
N GLY A 228 -10.01 -10.20 -24.47
CA GLY A 228 -9.90 -11.23 -23.44
C GLY A 228 -8.51 -11.40 -22.86
N GLY A 229 -7.72 -10.33 -22.77
CA GLY A 229 -6.36 -10.33 -22.22
C GLY A 229 -6.34 -10.28 -20.69
N ILE A 230 -5.40 -10.99 -20.07
CA ILE A 230 -5.10 -10.87 -18.63
C ILE A 230 -3.61 -10.60 -18.40
N PRO A 231 -3.27 -9.86 -17.32
CA PRO A 231 -4.17 -9.20 -16.37
C PRO A 231 -4.92 -8.02 -17.03
N PHE A 232 -6.17 -7.83 -16.65
CA PHE A 232 -6.93 -6.61 -16.92
C PHE A 232 -6.94 -5.75 -15.66
N THR A 233 -6.72 -4.45 -15.81
CA THR A 233 -6.76 -3.49 -14.68
C THR A 233 -7.58 -2.27 -15.10
N ASP A 234 -8.61 -1.94 -14.31
CA ASP A 234 -9.40 -0.71 -14.45
C ASP A 234 -9.04 0.25 -13.31
N TYR A 235 -8.80 1.49 -13.65
CA TYR A 235 -8.42 2.56 -12.74
C TYR A 235 -9.58 3.56 -12.63
N GLY A 236 -10.56 3.24 -11.80
CA GLY A 236 -11.66 4.13 -11.44
C GLY A 236 -12.66 4.39 -12.57
N GLY A 237 -12.76 3.52 -13.58
CA GLY A 237 -13.57 3.77 -14.79
C GLY A 237 -13.00 4.89 -15.67
N LYS A 238 -11.74 5.26 -15.51
CA LYS A 238 -11.08 6.33 -16.28
C LYS A 238 -9.98 5.84 -17.21
N TYR A 239 -9.29 4.80 -16.82
CA TYR A 239 -8.21 4.19 -17.60
C TYR A 239 -8.28 2.68 -17.48
N VAL A 240 -7.85 1.99 -18.52
CA VAL A 240 -7.65 0.53 -18.50
C VAL A 240 -6.27 0.15 -18.99
N HIS A 241 -5.82 -1.00 -18.55
CA HIS A 241 -4.56 -1.60 -18.96
C HIS A 241 -4.70 -3.10 -19.02
N VAL A 242 -4.17 -3.73 -20.06
CA VAL A 242 -4.16 -5.19 -20.24
C VAL A 242 -2.73 -5.69 -20.45
N GLY A 243 -2.39 -6.80 -19.81
CA GLY A 243 -1.06 -7.39 -19.85
C GLY A 243 -0.10 -6.83 -18.80
N ALA A 244 1.17 -7.19 -18.89
CA ALA A 244 2.22 -6.64 -18.06
C ALA A 244 2.82 -5.37 -18.67
N MET A 245 3.30 -4.47 -17.83
CA MET A 245 4.02 -3.26 -18.25
C MET A 245 5.49 -3.50 -18.55
N TYR A 246 5.97 -4.71 -18.40
CA TYR A 246 7.35 -5.12 -18.71
C TYR A 246 7.40 -6.61 -19.04
N ASP A 247 8.53 -7.06 -19.61
CA ASP A 247 8.75 -8.47 -19.97
C ASP A 247 8.89 -9.36 -18.72
N PRO A 248 7.99 -10.36 -18.52
CA PRO A 248 8.09 -11.33 -17.42
C PRO A 248 9.42 -12.09 -17.38
N GLY A 249 10.11 -12.23 -18.51
CA GLY A 249 11.43 -12.85 -18.61
C GLY A 249 12.49 -12.23 -17.70
N LEU A 250 12.33 -10.95 -17.31
CA LEU A 250 13.22 -10.30 -16.33
C LEU A 250 13.17 -10.96 -14.94
N LEU A 251 12.13 -11.73 -14.64
CA LEU A 251 11.96 -12.43 -13.38
C LEU A 251 12.43 -13.89 -13.45
N ALA A 252 12.76 -14.39 -14.64
CA ALA A 252 13.15 -15.78 -14.87
C ALA A 252 14.39 -16.17 -14.05
N GLY A 253 14.35 -17.35 -13.45
CA GLY A 253 15.47 -17.93 -12.68
C GLY A 253 15.74 -17.26 -11.34
N LYS A 254 14.89 -16.32 -10.90
CA LYS A 254 15.02 -15.63 -9.61
C LYS A 254 14.03 -16.17 -8.58
N ASP A 255 14.32 -15.88 -7.33
CA ASP A 255 13.35 -15.99 -6.24
C ASP A 255 12.84 -14.60 -5.79
N TRP A 256 11.88 -14.59 -4.86
CA TRP A 256 11.27 -13.35 -4.38
C TRP A 256 12.26 -12.42 -3.69
N ASN A 257 13.20 -12.97 -2.90
CA ASN A 257 14.19 -12.17 -2.16
C ASN A 257 15.22 -11.55 -3.11
N GLN A 258 15.64 -12.29 -4.13
CA GLN A 258 16.51 -11.77 -5.17
C GLN A 258 15.86 -10.61 -5.92
N ILE A 259 14.59 -10.75 -6.31
CA ILE A 259 13.85 -9.67 -6.97
C ILE A 259 13.73 -8.47 -6.02
N ALA A 260 13.28 -8.68 -4.77
CA ALA A 260 13.13 -7.61 -3.78
C ALA A 260 14.44 -6.83 -3.54
N THR A 261 15.56 -7.55 -3.42
CA THR A 261 16.90 -6.92 -3.28
C THR A 261 17.24 -6.07 -4.49
N LEU A 262 16.97 -6.55 -5.72
CA LEU A 262 17.24 -5.81 -6.94
C LEU A 262 16.40 -4.53 -7.08
N LEU A 263 15.24 -4.43 -6.40
CA LEU A 263 14.44 -3.19 -6.40
C LEU A 263 15.14 -2.04 -5.66
N THR A 264 16.08 -2.32 -4.79
CA THR A 264 16.82 -1.26 -4.06
C THR A 264 17.93 -0.62 -4.90
N ASP A 265 18.34 -1.25 -6.00
CA ASP A 265 19.33 -0.72 -6.95
C ASP A 265 18.62 -0.13 -8.20
N PRO A 266 18.54 1.21 -8.34
CA PRO A 266 17.88 1.84 -9.48
C PRO A 266 18.54 1.54 -10.84
N ALA A 267 19.78 1.05 -10.86
CA ALA A 267 20.47 0.66 -12.09
C ALA A 267 20.07 -0.73 -12.57
N SER A 268 19.53 -1.59 -11.69
CA SER A 268 19.12 -2.96 -12.03
C SER A 268 18.01 -2.97 -13.09
N ALA A 269 17.99 -4.01 -13.92
CA ALA A 269 16.92 -4.20 -14.91
C ALA A 269 15.56 -4.40 -14.24
N GLN A 270 15.53 -5.08 -13.09
CA GLN A 270 14.32 -5.35 -12.32
C GLN A 270 13.75 -4.07 -11.70
N ALA A 271 14.59 -3.20 -11.11
CA ALA A 271 14.13 -1.91 -10.60
C ALA A 271 13.59 -1.04 -11.74
N LYS A 272 14.31 -0.92 -12.85
CA LYS A 272 13.84 -0.14 -14.01
C LYS A 272 12.49 -0.65 -14.55
N ALA A 273 12.27 -1.96 -14.55
CA ALA A 273 11.02 -2.55 -15.00
C ALA A 273 9.89 -2.39 -13.98
N ILE A 274 10.10 -2.86 -12.76
CA ILE A 274 9.06 -2.95 -11.72
C ILE A 274 8.75 -1.56 -11.15
N LEU A 275 9.77 -0.77 -10.74
CA LEU A 275 9.54 0.56 -10.17
C LEU A 275 9.10 1.56 -11.23
N GLY A 276 9.59 1.43 -12.48
CA GLY A 276 9.10 2.23 -13.60
C GLY A 276 7.62 1.99 -13.87
N SER A 277 7.19 0.72 -13.87
CA SER A 277 5.78 0.34 -13.96
C SER A 277 4.98 0.82 -12.75
N ALA A 278 5.54 0.70 -11.54
CA ALA A 278 4.91 1.20 -10.33
C ALA A 278 4.72 2.73 -10.36
N ASN A 279 5.63 3.49 -10.94
CA ASN A 279 5.46 4.93 -11.15
C ASN A 279 4.32 5.22 -12.15
N LEU A 280 4.18 4.46 -13.24
CA LEU A 280 3.05 4.58 -14.17
C LEU A 280 1.71 4.25 -13.52
N VAL A 281 1.64 3.15 -12.75
CA VAL A 281 0.47 2.79 -11.96
C VAL A 281 0.16 3.90 -10.95
N SER A 282 1.15 4.41 -10.23
CA SER A 282 0.99 5.49 -9.25
C SER A 282 0.48 6.78 -9.92
N ALA A 283 1.00 7.16 -11.08
CA ALA A 283 0.53 8.32 -11.82
C ALA A 283 -0.96 8.17 -12.22
N THR A 284 -1.37 6.97 -12.63
CA THR A 284 -2.77 6.69 -12.97
C THR A 284 -3.66 6.71 -11.72
N ILE A 285 -3.20 6.14 -10.59
CA ILE A 285 -3.90 6.24 -9.30
C ILE A 285 -4.04 7.72 -8.89
N CYS A 286 -3.00 8.53 -9.03
CA CYS A 286 -3.06 9.95 -8.68
C CYS A 286 -4.14 10.71 -9.48
N ARG A 287 -4.37 10.36 -10.75
CA ARG A 287 -5.46 10.94 -11.55
C ARG A 287 -6.84 10.53 -11.02
N MET A 288 -7.00 9.32 -10.54
CA MET A 288 -8.28 8.87 -9.98
C MET A 288 -8.53 9.38 -8.54
N THR A 289 -7.48 9.68 -7.78
CA THR A 289 -7.56 10.16 -6.38
C THR A 289 -7.46 11.67 -6.23
N GLY A 290 -7.47 12.44 -7.34
CA GLY A 290 -7.34 13.90 -7.29
C GLY A 290 -5.98 14.38 -6.77
N GLY A 291 -4.91 13.65 -7.07
CA GLY A 291 -3.54 14.00 -6.67
C GLY A 291 -3.18 13.64 -5.22
N GLN A 292 -3.91 12.73 -4.59
CA GLN A 292 -3.65 12.30 -3.22
C GLN A 292 -3.09 10.86 -3.13
N PRO A 293 -2.14 10.61 -2.18
CA PRO A 293 -1.47 11.57 -1.30
C PRO A 293 -0.42 12.42 -2.05
N GLY A 294 -0.31 13.69 -1.66
CA GLY A 294 0.56 14.65 -2.35
C GLY A 294 2.04 14.25 -2.39
N ASN A 295 2.57 13.65 -1.32
CA ASN A 295 3.96 13.19 -1.26
C ASN A 295 4.29 12.09 -2.29
N VAL A 296 3.32 11.29 -2.70
CA VAL A 296 3.48 10.29 -3.77
C VAL A 296 3.24 10.95 -5.13
N CYS A 297 2.12 11.65 -5.28
CA CYS A 297 1.68 12.16 -6.57
C CYS A 297 2.57 13.30 -7.10
N GLN A 298 3.27 14.02 -6.22
CA GLN A 298 4.21 15.09 -6.59
C GLN A 298 5.66 14.61 -6.68
N SER A 299 5.96 13.33 -6.40
CA SER A 299 7.31 12.79 -6.52
C SER A 299 7.79 12.82 -7.97
N ALA A 300 9.09 13.03 -8.18
CA ALA A 300 9.67 13.22 -9.52
C ALA A 300 9.43 12.01 -10.43
N GLY A 301 9.53 10.80 -9.90
CA GLY A 301 9.26 9.57 -10.66
C GLY A 301 7.82 9.46 -11.14
N VAL A 302 6.84 9.83 -10.31
CA VAL A 302 5.41 9.82 -10.67
C VAL A 302 5.09 10.94 -11.67
N GLN A 303 5.69 12.13 -11.54
CA GLN A 303 5.52 13.22 -12.49
C GLN A 303 6.10 12.87 -13.86
N ALA A 304 7.27 12.25 -13.92
CA ALA A 304 7.84 11.74 -15.17
C ALA A 304 6.93 10.70 -15.84
N ALA A 305 6.31 9.81 -15.03
CA ALA A 305 5.36 8.83 -15.53
C ALA A 305 4.05 9.47 -16.02
N ALA A 306 3.54 10.48 -15.32
CA ALA A 306 2.37 11.24 -15.73
C ALA A 306 2.59 11.94 -17.08
N ALA A 307 3.74 12.57 -17.28
CA ALA A 307 4.11 13.22 -18.55
C ALA A 307 4.18 12.21 -19.72
N LYS A 308 4.71 11.00 -19.50
CA LYS A 308 4.77 9.95 -20.54
C LYS A 308 3.39 9.42 -20.93
N SER A 309 2.45 9.36 -20.01
CA SER A 309 1.11 8.81 -20.25
C SER A 309 0.11 9.86 -20.77
N GLY A 310 0.59 10.99 -21.28
CA GLY A 310 -0.25 12.06 -21.83
C GLY A 310 -1.04 12.73 -20.71
N GLY A 311 -0.35 13.59 -19.93
CA GLY A 311 -0.90 14.29 -18.78
C GLY A 311 -2.10 15.16 -19.08
#